data_ad2562f0ca3766da95988b0c5e6e6729
#
_entry.id   ad2562f0ca3766da95988b0c5e6e6729
#
_cell.length_a   1.000
_cell.length_b   1.000
_cell.length_c   1.000
_cell.angle_alpha   90.00
_cell.angle_beta   90.00
_cell.angle_gamma   90.00
#
_symmetry.space_group_name_H-M   'P 1'
#
loop_
_entity.id
_entity.type
_entity.pdbx_description
1 polymer ?
#
loop_
_entity_poly.entity_id
_entity_poly.type
_entity_poly.pdbx_seq_one_letter_code
_entity_poly.pdbx_strand_id
1 'polypeptide(L)'
;MEAVPLATLALLGAYHGLNPAMGWLFAVALGMQERDRGAVLKALGPIALGHELSLIVVAGLVLGLGVLADSAVLRLVAGAALIGFGVFRFVRPRAHPRWTTMRVNRRELTWWSFLMSSAHGAGLMVAPVLIGAGAADAAASEHGLEAARDGAPFLLSGLGLTLHVVAMVAVMAAIAVVVYEKVGVNVLRKAWINLDGVWAGAFVVAGLLTLFT
;
A
#
# COMPACT_ATOMS: atom_id res chain seq x y z
N MET A 1 3.05 9.87 21.82
CA MET A 1 2.76 10.37 20.47
C MET A 1 2.96 9.31 19.39
N GLU A 2 3.66 8.22 19.64
CA GLU A 2 3.98 7.13 18.67
C GLU A 2 2.78 6.26 18.25
N ALA A 3 1.70 6.23 19.02
CA ALA A 3 0.53 5.41 18.70
C ALA A 3 -0.26 5.90 17.47
N VAL A 4 -0.25 7.19 17.17
CA VAL A 4 -1.03 7.77 16.06
C VAL A 4 -0.50 7.36 14.69
N PRO A 5 0.83 7.41 14.41
CA PRO A 5 1.37 6.91 13.15
C PRO A 5 1.11 5.42 12.93
N LEU A 6 1.27 4.60 13.97
CA LEU A 6 1.03 3.15 13.88
C LEU A 6 -0.45 2.83 13.61
N ALA A 7 -1.38 3.50 14.29
CA ALA A 7 -2.81 3.36 14.03
C ALA A 7 -3.17 3.79 12.60
N THR A 8 -2.60 4.88 12.12
CA THR A 8 -2.81 5.37 10.75
C THR A 8 -2.32 4.35 9.72
N LEU A 9 -1.13 3.77 9.91
CA LEU A 9 -0.60 2.74 9.03
C LEU A 9 -1.44 1.46 9.05
N ALA A 10 -1.95 1.04 10.21
CA ALA A 10 -2.86 -0.07 10.32
C ALA A 10 -4.19 0.18 9.57
N LEU A 11 -4.78 1.37 9.75
CA LEU A 11 -6.00 1.75 9.06
C LEU A 11 -5.81 1.85 7.54
N LEU A 12 -4.69 2.41 7.10
CA LEU A 12 -4.32 2.43 5.69
C LEU A 12 -4.16 1.02 5.14
N GLY A 13 -3.54 0.11 5.90
CA GLY A 13 -3.44 -1.30 5.52
C GLY A 13 -4.80 -1.96 5.38
N ALA A 14 -5.68 -1.80 6.37
CA ALA A 14 -7.04 -2.31 6.31
C ALA A 14 -7.80 -1.76 5.09
N TYR A 15 -7.68 -0.47 4.82
CA TYR A 15 -8.26 0.18 3.65
C TYR A 15 -7.70 -0.39 2.33
N HIS A 16 -6.38 -0.62 2.25
CA HIS A 16 -5.76 -1.30 1.11
C HIS A 16 -6.34 -2.70 0.90
N GLY A 17 -6.55 -3.44 1.98
CA GLY A 17 -7.14 -4.79 1.93
C GLY A 17 -8.56 -4.85 1.37
N LEU A 18 -9.32 -3.76 1.45
CA LEU A 18 -10.66 -3.67 0.85
C LEU A 18 -10.60 -3.64 -0.68
N ASN A 19 -9.54 -3.11 -1.26
CA ASN A 19 -9.44 -2.90 -2.70
C ASN A 19 -9.23 -4.23 -3.45
N PRO A 20 -10.13 -4.61 -4.37
CA PRO A 20 -9.98 -5.83 -5.17
C PRO A 20 -8.70 -5.88 -6.01
N ALA A 21 -8.21 -4.71 -6.44
CA ALA A 21 -6.99 -4.59 -7.23
C ALA A 21 -5.71 -4.92 -6.41
N MET A 22 -5.80 -4.98 -5.07
CA MET A 22 -4.68 -5.39 -4.22
C MET A 22 -4.46 -6.90 -4.19
N GLY A 23 -5.36 -7.71 -4.78
CA GLY A 23 -5.08 -9.11 -5.08
C GLY A 23 -6.04 -10.14 -4.53
N TRP A 24 -6.97 -9.81 -3.59
CA TRP A 24 -7.88 -10.82 -3.04
C TRP A 24 -8.82 -11.43 -4.10
N LEU A 25 -9.13 -10.70 -5.19
CA LEU A 25 -9.85 -11.25 -6.34
C LEU A 25 -9.08 -12.38 -7.02
N PHE A 26 -7.75 -12.25 -7.15
CA PHE A 26 -6.91 -13.33 -7.68
C PHE A 26 -6.86 -14.52 -6.73
N ALA A 27 -6.78 -14.27 -5.43
CA ALA A 27 -6.84 -15.34 -4.44
C ALA A 27 -8.15 -16.13 -4.56
N VAL A 28 -9.29 -15.44 -4.67
CA VAL A 28 -10.60 -16.08 -4.90
C VAL A 28 -10.62 -16.85 -6.22
N ALA A 29 -10.13 -16.26 -7.31
CA ALA A 29 -10.10 -16.92 -8.62
C ALA A 29 -9.27 -18.20 -8.60
N LEU A 30 -8.10 -18.19 -7.95
CA LEU A 30 -7.27 -19.39 -7.76
C LEU A 30 -7.98 -20.44 -6.92
N GLY A 31 -8.58 -20.06 -5.79
CA GLY A 31 -9.36 -20.97 -4.97
C GLY A 31 -10.51 -21.63 -5.72
N MET A 32 -11.19 -20.88 -6.59
CA MET A 32 -12.27 -21.41 -7.42
C MET A 32 -11.75 -22.35 -8.53
N GLN A 33 -10.58 -22.06 -9.11
CA GLN A 33 -9.95 -22.95 -10.10
C GLN A 33 -9.52 -24.28 -9.47
N GLU A 34 -8.91 -24.22 -8.28
CA GLU A 34 -8.43 -25.40 -7.55
C GLU A 34 -9.53 -26.06 -6.72
N ARG A 35 -10.71 -25.44 -6.59
CA ARG A 35 -11.82 -25.86 -5.70
C ARG A 35 -11.36 -26.09 -4.25
N ASP A 36 -10.42 -25.28 -3.81
CA ASP A 36 -9.80 -25.39 -2.49
C ASP A 36 -9.74 -24.03 -1.80
N ARG A 37 -10.33 -23.94 -0.60
CA ARG A 37 -10.21 -22.79 0.28
C ARG A 37 -8.76 -22.54 0.69
N GLY A 38 -7.98 -23.60 0.85
CA GLY A 38 -6.55 -23.48 1.16
C GLY A 38 -5.76 -22.77 0.08
N ALA A 39 -6.15 -22.89 -1.20
CA ALA A 39 -5.55 -22.17 -2.30
C ALA A 39 -5.79 -20.65 -2.18
N VAL A 40 -6.99 -20.22 -1.75
CA VAL A 40 -7.29 -18.81 -1.47
C VAL A 40 -6.30 -18.24 -0.46
N LEU A 41 -6.14 -18.90 0.69
CA LEU A 41 -5.26 -18.43 1.77
C LEU A 41 -3.77 -18.47 1.38
N LYS A 42 -3.34 -19.54 0.68
CA LYS A 42 -1.98 -19.68 0.19
C LYS A 42 -1.59 -18.61 -0.84
N ALA A 43 -2.53 -18.07 -1.59
CA ALA A 43 -2.29 -17.00 -2.54
C ALA A 43 -1.99 -15.66 -1.85
N LEU A 44 -2.50 -15.44 -0.64
CA LEU A 44 -2.29 -14.17 0.09
C LEU A 44 -0.82 -13.94 0.47
N GLY A 45 -0.05 -14.99 0.73
CA GLY A 45 1.38 -14.86 1.06
C GLY A 45 2.20 -14.21 -0.06
N PRO A 46 2.20 -14.73 -1.29
CA PRO A 46 2.85 -14.10 -2.44
C PRO A 46 2.34 -12.68 -2.73
N ILE A 47 1.04 -12.42 -2.54
CA ILE A 47 0.45 -11.09 -2.70
C ILE A 47 1.00 -10.13 -1.66
N ALA A 48 1.02 -10.53 -0.39
CA ALA A 48 1.58 -9.73 0.70
C ALA A 48 3.07 -9.42 0.47
N LEU A 49 3.84 -10.42 0.05
CA LEU A 49 5.27 -10.25 -0.25
C LEU A 49 5.50 -9.24 -1.37
N GLY A 50 4.74 -9.31 -2.46
CA GLY A 50 4.87 -8.36 -3.56
C GLY A 50 4.50 -6.93 -3.13
N HIS A 51 3.44 -6.79 -2.33
CA HIS A 51 3.04 -5.51 -1.78
C HIS A 51 4.11 -4.92 -0.84
N GLU A 52 4.62 -5.73 0.10
CA GLU A 52 5.68 -5.34 1.03
C GLU A 52 6.94 -4.87 0.30
N LEU A 53 7.38 -5.60 -0.72
CA LEU A 53 8.52 -5.18 -1.54
C LEU A 53 8.30 -3.81 -2.18
N SER A 54 7.09 -3.50 -2.63
CA SER A 54 6.75 -2.17 -3.17
C SER A 54 6.86 -1.09 -2.09
N LEU A 55 6.35 -1.36 -0.87
CA LEU A 55 6.46 -0.44 0.26
C LEU A 55 7.91 -0.21 0.69
N ILE A 56 8.70 -1.27 0.78
CA ILE A 56 10.13 -1.19 1.15
C ILE A 56 10.91 -0.31 0.16
N VAL A 57 10.67 -0.50 -1.14
CA VAL A 57 11.32 0.34 -2.17
C VAL A 57 10.96 1.81 -1.97
N VAL A 58 9.70 2.14 -1.79
CA VAL A 58 9.27 3.54 -1.62
C VAL A 58 9.74 4.09 -0.28
N ALA A 59 9.61 3.33 0.81
CA ALA A 59 10.10 3.74 2.13
C ALA A 59 11.62 3.99 2.11
N GLY A 60 12.39 3.09 1.48
CA GLY A 60 13.82 3.25 1.30
C GLY A 60 14.19 4.51 0.50
N LEU A 61 13.43 4.82 -0.55
CA LEU A 61 13.61 6.05 -1.30
C LEU A 61 13.29 7.30 -0.47
N VAL A 62 12.17 7.29 0.27
CA VAL A 62 11.77 8.42 1.13
C VAL A 62 12.79 8.65 2.24
N LEU A 63 13.21 7.60 2.94
CA LEU A 63 14.20 7.70 4.01
C LEU A 63 15.57 8.09 3.46
N GLY A 64 16.00 7.51 2.33
CA GLY A 64 17.27 7.84 1.70
C GLY A 64 17.32 9.29 1.20
N LEU A 65 16.24 9.78 0.61
CA LEU A 65 16.13 11.18 0.18
C LEU A 65 16.04 12.14 1.37
N GLY A 66 15.41 11.72 2.48
CA GLY A 66 15.32 12.49 3.72
C GLY A 66 16.68 12.78 4.38
N VAL A 67 17.69 11.93 4.11
CA VAL A 67 19.08 12.17 4.55
C VAL A 67 19.79 13.21 3.67
N LEU A 68 19.38 13.34 2.40
CA LEU A 68 20.08 14.15 1.39
C LEU A 68 19.38 15.48 1.09
N ALA A 69 18.09 15.61 1.43
CA ALA A 69 17.26 16.76 1.08
C ALA A 69 16.59 17.38 2.30
N ASP A 70 16.36 18.69 2.25
CA ASP A 70 15.56 19.40 3.25
C ASP A 70 14.13 18.82 3.32
N SER A 71 13.58 18.75 4.50
CA SER A 71 12.22 18.25 4.76
C SER A 71 11.15 18.99 3.95
N ALA A 72 11.32 20.29 3.70
CA ALA A 72 10.42 21.09 2.88
C ALA A 72 10.45 20.65 1.40
N VAL A 73 11.63 20.38 0.86
CA VAL A 73 11.79 19.86 -0.51
C VAL A 73 11.19 18.47 -0.64
N LEU A 74 11.43 17.60 0.36
CA LEU A 74 10.89 16.25 0.38
C LEU A 74 9.35 16.25 0.39
N ARG A 75 8.75 17.09 1.23
CA ARG A 75 7.28 17.28 1.29
C ARG A 75 6.72 17.80 -0.03
N LEU A 76 7.36 18.81 -0.61
CA LEU A 76 6.94 19.37 -1.89
C LEU A 76 6.96 18.30 -3.01
N VAL A 77 8.05 17.54 -3.11
CA VAL A 77 8.18 16.47 -4.12
C VAL A 77 7.18 15.36 -3.88
N ALA A 78 7.03 14.88 -2.64
CA ALA A 78 6.07 13.83 -2.30
C ALA A 78 4.63 14.28 -2.53
N GLY A 79 4.26 15.48 -2.09
CA GLY A 79 2.92 16.03 -2.30
C GLY A 79 2.60 16.23 -3.78
N ALA A 80 3.54 16.77 -4.55
CA ALA A 80 3.38 16.93 -6.01
C ALA A 80 3.26 15.56 -6.71
N ALA A 81 4.05 14.57 -6.30
CA ALA A 81 3.98 13.22 -6.85
C ALA A 81 2.63 12.55 -6.57
N LEU A 82 2.11 12.68 -5.34
CA LEU A 82 0.79 12.16 -4.95
C LEU A 82 -0.34 12.82 -5.74
N ILE A 83 -0.34 14.15 -5.83
CA ILE A 83 -1.35 14.88 -6.61
C ILE A 83 -1.26 14.51 -8.08
N GLY A 84 -0.06 14.52 -8.66
CA GLY A 84 0.16 14.16 -10.06
C GLY A 84 -0.29 12.74 -10.36
N PHE A 85 0.02 11.80 -9.47
CA PHE A 85 -0.43 10.41 -9.59
C PHE A 85 -1.95 10.28 -9.46
N GLY A 86 -2.57 10.96 -8.50
CA GLY A 86 -4.03 10.98 -8.34
C GLY A 86 -4.73 11.55 -9.58
N VAL A 87 -4.27 12.67 -10.11
CA VAL A 87 -4.78 13.26 -11.36
C VAL A 87 -4.59 12.31 -12.54
N PHE A 88 -3.40 11.69 -12.68
CA PHE A 88 -3.14 10.69 -13.72
C PHE A 88 -4.14 9.53 -13.64
N ARG A 89 -4.45 9.01 -12.44
CA ARG A 89 -5.42 7.94 -12.24
C ARG A 89 -6.85 8.38 -12.59
N PHE A 90 -7.23 9.64 -12.32
CA PHE A 90 -8.52 10.17 -12.76
C PHE A 90 -8.63 10.24 -14.28
N VAL A 91 -7.56 10.71 -14.95
CA VAL A 91 -7.57 10.88 -16.42
C VAL A 91 -7.44 9.52 -17.13
N ARG A 92 -6.70 8.56 -16.55
CA ARG A 92 -6.44 7.24 -17.13
C ARG A 92 -6.80 6.08 -16.19
N PRO A 93 -8.07 5.90 -15.83
CA PRO A 93 -8.49 4.87 -14.85
C PRO A 93 -8.20 3.43 -15.33
N ARG A 94 -8.07 3.20 -16.66
CA ARG A 94 -7.81 1.88 -17.25
C ARG A 94 -6.35 1.63 -17.63
N ALA A 95 -5.41 2.44 -17.16
CA ALA A 95 -3.98 2.22 -17.41
C ALA A 95 -3.45 1.05 -16.57
N HIS A 96 -3.81 -0.18 -16.94
CA HIS A 96 -3.26 -1.42 -16.39
C HIS A 96 -2.30 -2.07 -17.39
N PRO A 97 -1.23 -2.71 -16.91
CA PRO A 97 -0.35 -3.51 -17.78
C PRO A 97 -1.15 -4.64 -18.45
N ARG A 98 -1.07 -4.75 -19.78
CA ARG A 98 -1.86 -5.69 -20.59
C ARG A 98 -1.35 -7.14 -20.60
N TRP A 99 -0.32 -7.48 -19.82
CA TRP A 99 0.45 -8.73 -19.92
C TRP A 99 0.10 -9.76 -18.83
N THR A 100 -1.04 -9.62 -18.17
CA THR A 100 -1.49 -10.60 -17.18
C THR A 100 -2.17 -11.78 -17.84
N THR A 101 -1.46 -12.90 -17.96
CA THR A 101 -2.06 -14.19 -18.33
C THR A 101 -2.76 -14.80 -17.12
N MET A 102 -3.89 -15.47 -17.35
CA MET A 102 -4.78 -16.02 -16.29
C MET A 102 -4.23 -17.29 -15.58
N ARG A 103 -3.03 -17.73 -15.90
CA ARG A 103 -2.34 -18.83 -15.21
C ARG A 103 -1.15 -18.25 -14.47
N VAL A 104 -1.34 -17.93 -13.20
CA VAL A 104 -0.33 -17.25 -12.40
C VAL A 104 0.26 -18.24 -11.39
N ASN A 105 1.55 -18.52 -11.49
CA ASN A 105 2.27 -19.25 -10.44
C ASN A 105 2.59 -18.30 -9.26
N ARG A 106 3.07 -18.83 -8.12
CA ARG A 106 3.33 -18.03 -6.92
C ARG A 106 4.33 -16.89 -7.14
N ARG A 107 5.36 -17.10 -7.98
CA ARG A 107 6.36 -16.05 -8.30
C ARG A 107 5.74 -14.94 -9.15
N GLU A 108 4.96 -15.32 -10.14
CA GLU A 108 4.22 -14.38 -10.99
C GLU A 108 3.23 -13.57 -10.17
N LEU A 109 2.57 -14.19 -9.19
CA LEU A 109 1.63 -13.51 -8.29
C LEU A 109 2.35 -12.46 -7.42
N THR A 110 3.56 -12.77 -6.91
CA THR A 110 4.39 -11.79 -6.18
C THR A 110 4.79 -10.62 -7.07
N TRP A 111 5.28 -10.89 -8.29
CA TRP A 111 5.64 -9.84 -9.23
C TRP A 111 4.44 -9.01 -9.67
N TRP A 112 3.31 -9.68 -9.92
CA TRP A 112 2.07 -8.99 -10.24
C TRP A 112 1.64 -8.07 -9.09
N SER A 113 1.66 -8.55 -7.86
CA SER A 113 1.31 -7.76 -6.68
C SER A 113 2.26 -6.56 -6.50
N PHE A 114 3.57 -6.76 -6.67
CA PHE A 114 4.56 -5.69 -6.64
C PHE A 114 4.25 -4.60 -7.68
N LEU A 115 4.02 -5.00 -8.94
CA LEU A 115 3.71 -4.06 -10.02
C LEU A 115 2.39 -3.34 -9.80
N MET A 116 1.36 -4.06 -9.36
CA MET A 116 0.04 -3.46 -9.09
C MET A 116 0.09 -2.51 -7.90
N SER A 117 0.76 -2.87 -6.81
CA SER A 117 0.95 -2.00 -5.64
C SER A 117 1.71 -0.73 -6.02
N SER A 118 2.76 -0.86 -6.83
CA SER A 118 3.52 0.28 -7.34
C SER A 118 2.66 1.15 -8.28
N ALA A 119 1.92 0.53 -9.20
CA ALA A 119 1.03 1.23 -10.14
C ALA A 119 -0.18 1.89 -9.46
N HIS A 120 -0.63 1.39 -8.30
CA HIS A 120 -1.67 2.02 -7.49
C HIS A 120 -1.11 3.03 -6.49
N GLY A 121 0.21 3.18 -6.39
CA GLY A 121 0.85 4.16 -5.51
C GLY A 121 0.74 3.80 -4.02
N ALA A 122 0.64 2.53 -3.67
CA ALA A 122 0.52 2.11 -2.27
C ALA A 122 1.65 2.66 -1.40
N GLY A 123 2.90 2.62 -1.90
CA GLY A 123 4.05 3.20 -1.22
C GLY A 123 3.98 4.72 -1.10
N LEU A 124 3.50 5.42 -2.13
CA LEU A 124 3.34 6.89 -2.08
C LEU A 124 2.32 7.31 -1.01
N MET A 125 1.29 6.51 -0.77
CA MET A 125 0.28 6.81 0.23
C MET A 125 0.80 6.68 1.67
N VAL A 126 1.82 5.86 1.88
CA VAL A 126 2.51 5.70 3.17
C VAL A 126 3.59 6.79 3.38
N ALA A 127 4.13 7.36 2.30
CA ALA A 127 5.20 8.36 2.36
C ALA A 127 4.91 9.56 3.30
N PRO A 128 3.72 10.20 3.29
CA PRO A 128 3.41 11.30 4.21
C PRO A 128 3.54 10.92 5.70
N VAL A 129 3.11 9.69 6.03
CA VAL A 129 3.20 9.19 7.42
C VAL A 129 4.66 8.98 7.83
N LEU A 130 5.48 8.45 6.93
CA LEU A 130 6.91 8.26 7.17
C LEU A 130 7.66 9.59 7.27
N ILE A 131 7.35 10.56 6.42
CA ILE A 131 7.94 11.91 6.47
C ILE A 131 7.54 12.61 7.77
N GLY A 132 6.25 12.56 8.15
CA GLY A 132 5.73 13.17 9.37
C GLY A 132 6.34 12.54 10.62
N ALA A 133 6.52 11.23 10.66
CA ALA A 133 7.20 10.55 11.77
C ALA A 133 8.67 10.98 11.86
N GLY A 134 9.42 11.00 10.75
CA GLY A 134 10.81 11.45 10.74
C GLY A 134 10.98 12.92 11.10
N ALA A 135 10.08 13.80 10.68
CA ALA A 135 10.09 15.21 11.05
C ALA A 135 9.80 15.42 12.56
N ALA A 136 8.89 14.62 13.14
CA ALA A 136 8.59 14.67 14.56
C ALA A 136 9.79 14.22 15.41
N ASP A 137 10.50 13.17 14.99
CA ASP A 137 11.70 12.69 15.67
C ASP A 137 12.85 13.69 15.58
N ALA A 138 13.03 14.34 14.42
CA ALA A 138 14.02 15.40 14.23
C ALA A 138 13.73 16.65 15.09
N ALA A 139 12.47 17.00 15.27
CA ALA A 139 12.05 18.12 16.12
C ALA A 139 12.14 17.81 17.62
N ALA A 140 12.02 16.53 17.99
CA ALA A 140 12.09 16.10 19.40
C ALA A 140 13.53 15.92 19.93
N SER A 141 14.53 15.89 19.04
CA SER A 141 15.92 15.66 19.39
C SER A 141 16.79 16.88 19.06
N GLU A 142 17.29 17.58 20.09
CA GLU A 142 18.43 18.50 19.93
C GLU A 142 19.70 17.79 19.38
N HIS A 143 19.67 16.47 19.32
CA HIS A 143 20.76 15.58 18.90
C HIS A 143 20.30 14.64 17.76
N GLY A 144 19.60 15.18 16.75
CA GLY A 144 19.04 14.41 15.64
C GLY A 144 19.98 13.43 14.91
N LEU A 145 21.31 13.63 15.06
CA LEU A 145 22.33 12.71 14.57
C LEU A 145 22.51 11.46 15.45
N GLU A 146 22.20 11.51 16.74
CA GLU A 146 22.29 10.35 17.62
C GLU A 146 21.07 9.46 17.49
N ALA A 147 19.87 10.01 17.39
CA ALA A 147 18.63 9.26 17.17
C ALA A 147 18.67 8.49 15.82
N ALA A 148 19.27 9.08 14.78
CA ALA A 148 19.48 8.40 13.50
C ALA A 148 20.49 7.24 13.59
N ARG A 149 21.44 7.31 14.54
CA ARG A 149 22.41 6.22 14.80
C ARG A 149 21.82 5.06 15.58
N ASP A 150 20.85 5.31 16.44
CA ASP A 150 20.20 4.27 17.26
C ASP A 150 19.18 3.42 16.52
N GLY A 151 18.92 3.69 15.21
CA GLY A 151 18.03 2.88 14.39
C GLY A 151 16.54 2.93 14.76
N ALA A 152 16.16 3.74 15.75
CA ALA A 152 14.79 3.86 16.22
C ALA A 152 13.79 4.25 15.10
N PRO A 153 14.09 5.22 14.21
CA PRO A 153 13.20 5.55 13.09
C PRO A 153 12.99 4.38 12.12
N PHE A 154 14.04 3.58 11.88
CA PHE A 154 13.96 2.41 11.03
C PHE A 154 13.14 1.29 11.67
N LEU A 155 13.26 1.06 12.98
CA LEU A 155 12.47 0.08 13.71
C LEU A 155 10.99 0.45 13.75
N LEU A 156 10.66 1.71 14.03
CA LEU A 156 9.28 2.21 14.05
C LEU A 156 8.66 2.16 12.65
N SER A 157 9.40 2.56 11.62
CA SER A 157 8.96 2.45 10.22
C SER A 157 8.76 0.99 9.83
N GLY A 158 9.66 0.09 10.21
CA GLY A 158 9.55 -1.35 9.96
C GLY A 158 8.33 -1.97 10.65
N LEU A 159 8.10 -1.65 11.93
CA LEU A 159 6.93 -2.09 12.68
C LEU A 159 5.63 -1.54 12.05
N GLY A 160 5.63 -0.27 11.67
CA GLY A 160 4.48 0.38 11.04
C GLY A 160 4.13 -0.26 9.68
N LEU A 161 5.12 -0.52 8.84
CA LEU A 161 4.93 -1.20 7.55
C LEU A 161 4.45 -2.64 7.75
N THR A 162 5.03 -3.36 8.70
CA THR A 162 4.57 -4.72 9.04
C THR A 162 3.12 -4.71 9.51
N LEU A 163 2.75 -3.78 10.39
CA LEU A 163 1.38 -3.62 10.88
C LEU A 163 0.41 -3.28 9.74
N HIS A 164 0.83 -2.41 8.81
CA HIS A 164 0.09 -2.10 7.60
C HIS A 164 -0.21 -3.35 6.76
N VAL A 165 0.82 -4.17 6.48
CA VAL A 165 0.66 -5.39 5.68
C VAL A 165 -0.16 -6.44 6.41
N VAL A 166 0.03 -6.61 7.72
CA VAL A 166 -0.78 -7.53 8.53
C VAL A 166 -2.26 -7.14 8.50
N ALA A 167 -2.57 -5.85 8.70
CA ALA A 167 -3.94 -5.36 8.63
C ALA A 167 -4.54 -5.55 7.23
N MET A 168 -3.78 -5.25 6.18
CA MET A 168 -4.18 -5.47 4.79
C MET A 168 -4.51 -6.94 4.53
N VAL A 169 -3.60 -7.85 4.88
CA VAL A 169 -3.78 -9.30 4.64
C VAL A 169 -4.96 -9.85 5.44
N ALA A 170 -5.15 -9.39 6.68
CA ALA A 170 -6.29 -9.81 7.50
C ALA A 170 -7.63 -9.44 6.85
N VAL A 171 -7.76 -8.20 6.36
CA VAL A 171 -8.96 -7.74 5.65
C VAL A 171 -9.13 -8.49 4.33
N MET A 172 -8.05 -8.65 3.54
CA MET A 172 -8.09 -9.41 2.29
C MET A 172 -8.50 -10.86 2.52
N ALA A 173 -7.97 -11.52 3.56
CA ALA A 173 -8.32 -12.89 3.91
C ALA A 173 -9.81 -13.02 4.27
N ALA A 174 -10.31 -12.12 5.12
CA ALA A 174 -11.71 -12.11 5.51
C ALA A 174 -12.64 -11.96 4.29
N ILE A 175 -12.36 -10.97 3.43
CA ILE A 175 -13.15 -10.73 2.22
C ILE A 175 -13.04 -11.90 1.24
N ALA A 176 -11.82 -12.37 0.97
CA ALA A 176 -11.59 -13.46 0.01
C ALA A 176 -12.31 -14.75 0.43
N VAL A 177 -12.27 -15.10 1.73
CA VAL A 177 -12.98 -16.28 2.24
C VAL A 177 -14.49 -16.11 2.13
N VAL A 178 -15.04 -14.97 2.54
CA VAL A 178 -16.48 -14.70 2.43
C VAL A 178 -16.94 -14.73 0.98
N VAL A 179 -16.19 -14.13 0.08
CA VAL A 179 -16.52 -14.13 -1.35
C VAL A 179 -16.42 -15.54 -1.95
N TYR A 180 -15.38 -16.28 -1.59
CA TYR A 180 -15.22 -17.67 -2.03
C TYR A 180 -16.38 -18.58 -1.57
N GLU A 181 -16.75 -18.49 -0.29
CA GLU A 181 -17.74 -19.41 0.30
C GLU A 181 -19.19 -19.03 0.02
N LYS A 182 -19.52 -17.75 0.01
CA LYS A 182 -20.92 -17.29 0.03
C LYS A 182 -21.37 -16.52 -1.20
N VAL A 183 -20.47 -15.87 -1.90
CA VAL A 183 -20.86 -14.85 -2.90
C VAL A 183 -20.63 -15.32 -4.34
N GLY A 184 -19.52 -16.03 -4.58
CA GLY A 184 -19.07 -16.34 -5.93
C GLY A 184 -18.73 -15.09 -6.75
N VAL A 185 -18.03 -15.26 -7.88
CA VAL A 185 -17.54 -14.14 -8.71
C VAL A 185 -18.65 -13.38 -9.44
N ASN A 186 -19.84 -13.96 -9.58
CA ASN A 186 -20.93 -13.34 -10.33
C ASN A 186 -21.50 -12.07 -9.70
N VAL A 187 -21.48 -11.94 -8.38
CA VAL A 187 -21.95 -10.74 -7.69
C VAL A 187 -20.96 -9.59 -7.87
N LEU A 188 -19.66 -9.88 -7.91
CA LEU A 188 -18.63 -8.86 -8.14
C LEU A 188 -18.76 -8.21 -9.53
N ARG A 189 -19.26 -8.93 -10.52
CA ARG A 189 -19.55 -8.37 -11.85
C ARG A 189 -20.70 -7.36 -11.84
N LYS A 190 -21.64 -7.47 -10.88
CA LYS A 190 -22.81 -6.60 -10.78
C LYS A 190 -22.61 -5.42 -9.82
N ALA A 191 -21.74 -5.59 -8.83
CA ALA A 191 -21.46 -4.57 -7.80
C ALA A 191 -20.15 -3.81 -8.08
N TRP A 192 -19.94 -3.37 -9.33
CA TRP A 192 -18.74 -2.63 -9.70
C TRP A 192 -18.80 -1.20 -9.14
N ILE A 193 -18.24 -1.00 -7.95
CA ILE A 193 -17.96 0.33 -7.40
C ILE A 193 -16.69 0.84 -8.09
N ASN A 194 -16.71 2.09 -8.54
CA ASN A 194 -15.51 2.71 -9.14
C ASN A 194 -14.47 3.04 -8.05
N LEU A 195 -13.83 1.99 -7.55
CA LEU A 195 -12.77 2.10 -6.54
C LEU A 195 -11.57 2.89 -7.05
N ASP A 196 -11.30 2.87 -8.36
CA ASP A 196 -10.22 3.65 -8.95
C ASP A 196 -10.42 5.16 -8.75
N GLY A 197 -11.64 5.63 -8.86
CA GLY A 197 -11.98 7.04 -8.59
C GLY A 197 -11.81 7.41 -7.11
N VAL A 198 -12.23 6.53 -6.20
CA VAL A 198 -12.05 6.72 -4.75
C VAL A 198 -10.56 6.79 -4.40
N TRP A 199 -9.75 5.88 -4.96
CA TRP A 199 -8.30 5.87 -4.75
C TRP A 199 -7.63 7.12 -5.31
N ALA A 200 -7.99 7.53 -6.53
CA ALA A 200 -7.46 8.73 -7.13
C ALA A 200 -7.76 9.97 -6.27
N GLY A 201 -8.97 10.07 -5.71
CA GLY A 201 -9.34 11.12 -4.75
C GLY A 201 -8.49 11.06 -3.47
N ALA A 202 -8.29 9.87 -2.91
CA ALA A 202 -7.46 9.69 -1.72
C ALA A 202 -6.00 10.15 -1.93
N PHE A 203 -5.41 9.89 -3.10
CA PHE A 203 -4.08 10.39 -3.44
C PHE A 203 -4.00 11.92 -3.51
N VAL A 204 -5.00 12.56 -4.12
CA VAL A 204 -5.06 14.02 -4.19
C VAL A 204 -5.16 14.62 -2.80
N VAL A 205 -6.05 14.08 -1.95
CA VAL A 205 -6.21 14.54 -0.56
C VAL A 205 -4.93 14.32 0.24
N ALA A 206 -4.32 13.14 0.16
CA ALA A 206 -3.05 12.85 0.85
C ALA A 206 -1.92 13.79 0.39
N GLY A 207 -1.84 14.06 -0.92
CA GLY A 207 -0.86 14.99 -1.47
C GLY A 207 -1.07 16.43 -1.01
N LEU A 208 -2.31 16.90 -0.96
CA LEU A 208 -2.64 18.23 -0.41
C LEU A 208 -2.26 18.30 1.08
N LEU A 209 -2.65 17.31 1.89
CA LEU A 209 -2.26 17.26 3.30
C LEU A 209 -0.74 17.32 3.47
N THR A 210 0.02 16.57 2.66
CA THR A 210 1.50 16.55 2.72
C THR A 210 2.11 17.92 2.43
N LEU A 211 1.47 18.76 1.59
CA LEU A 211 1.98 20.09 1.28
C LEU A 211 1.75 21.11 2.39
N PHE A 212 0.72 20.89 3.24
CA PHE A 212 0.32 21.85 4.27
C PHE A 212 0.72 21.44 5.69
N THR A 213 1.29 20.25 5.89
CA THR A 213 1.83 19.76 7.18
C THR A 213 3.36 19.78 7.20
#